data_7df4761a16a59c189460bdf018372407
#
_entry.id   7df4761a16a59c189460bdf018372407
#
_cell.length_a   1.000
_cell.length_b   1.000
_cell.length_c   1.000
_cell.angle_alpha   90.00
_cell.angle_beta   90.00
_cell.angle_gamma   90.00
#
_symmetry.space_group_name_H-M   'P 1'
#
loop_
_entity.id
_entity.type
_entity.pdbx_description
1 polymer ?
#
loop_
_entity_poly.entity_id
_entity_poly.type
_entity_poly.pdbx_seq_one_letter_code
_entity_poly.pdbx_strand_id
1 'polypeptide(L)'
;PLFKGSNFTQLKQTRIQMKQLEENRTNALANINSIKANPVIDGGTVYAVGHNDILVAIDVRTGTRIWERDIGSTNQPWVAGRMLFVLTNTNDLVALEAESGKIVWSTKIPLGTASDDKAGVFLSGPVLADNRLLVATSSGYAFAVSPYTGRIMSFVTLDDGVEISPVVADGITILTTNDADLIAYK
;
A
#
# COMPACT_ATOMS: atom_id res chain seq x y z
N PRO A 1 14.72 -39.10 44.85
CA PRO A 1 14.83 -37.69 44.59
C PRO A 1 15.34 -37.52 43.16
N LEU A 2 14.42 -37.52 42.22
CA LEU A 2 14.71 -37.56 40.77
C LEU A 2 13.99 -36.42 40.03
N PHE A 3 14.35 -35.16 40.34
CA PHE A 3 14.13 -34.07 39.43
C PHE A 3 15.30 -33.12 39.53
N LYS A 4 16.27 -33.30 38.64
CA LYS A 4 17.40 -32.39 38.49
C LYS A 4 16.88 -31.03 38.01
N GLY A 5 17.31 -29.94 38.66
CA GLY A 5 16.88 -28.56 38.44
C GLY A 5 17.03 -27.98 37.02
N SER A 6 17.65 -28.73 36.09
CA SER A 6 17.79 -28.34 34.68
C SER A 6 16.45 -28.26 33.90
N ASN A 7 15.51 -29.15 34.19
CA ASN A 7 14.21 -29.17 33.49
C ASN A 7 13.30 -28.00 33.90
N PHE A 8 13.42 -27.53 35.14
CA PHE A 8 12.61 -26.42 35.63
C PHE A 8 13.07 -25.07 35.05
N THR A 9 14.36 -24.93 34.83
CA THR A 9 14.94 -23.74 34.17
C THR A 9 14.60 -23.70 32.68
N GLN A 10 14.67 -24.84 31.99
CA GLN A 10 14.26 -24.96 30.59
C GLN A 10 12.77 -24.68 30.40
N LEU A 11 11.89 -25.20 31.26
CA LEU A 11 10.46 -24.93 31.24
C LEU A 11 10.14 -23.45 31.49
N LYS A 12 10.87 -22.77 32.37
CA LYS A 12 10.76 -21.32 32.59
C LYS A 12 11.19 -20.54 31.35
N GLN A 13 12.30 -20.89 30.73
CA GLN A 13 12.79 -20.25 29.50
C GLN A 13 11.83 -20.44 28.33
N THR A 14 11.32 -21.65 28.13
CA THR A 14 10.32 -21.95 27.09
C THR A 14 9.03 -21.13 27.31
N ARG A 15 8.58 -21.01 28.56
CA ARG A 15 7.38 -20.22 28.89
C ARG A 15 7.58 -18.72 28.66
N ILE A 16 8.77 -18.20 28.94
CA ILE A 16 9.13 -16.80 28.65
C ILE A 16 9.19 -16.58 27.14
N GLN A 17 9.79 -17.50 26.39
CA GLN A 17 9.84 -17.42 24.94
C GLN A 17 8.45 -17.48 24.29
N MET A 18 7.58 -18.38 24.77
CA MET A 18 6.20 -18.46 24.30
C MET A 18 5.42 -17.17 24.61
N LYS A 19 5.60 -16.60 25.79
CA LYS A 19 4.96 -15.33 26.17
C LYS A 19 5.46 -14.16 25.31
N GLN A 20 6.77 -14.10 25.01
CA GLN A 20 7.32 -13.10 24.10
C GLN A 20 6.83 -13.28 22.67
N LEU A 21 6.66 -14.53 22.20
CA LEU A 21 6.08 -14.82 20.89
C LEU A 21 4.60 -14.41 20.82
N GLU A 22 3.84 -14.65 21.87
CA GLU A 22 2.44 -14.21 21.98
C GLU A 22 2.33 -12.68 22.06
N GLU A 23 3.18 -12.00 22.82
CA GLU A 23 3.24 -10.55 22.92
C GLU A 23 3.67 -9.92 21.58
N ASN A 24 4.66 -10.48 20.90
CA ASN A 24 5.08 -10.03 19.56
C ASN A 24 3.98 -10.25 18.51
N ARG A 25 3.24 -11.35 18.63
CA ARG A 25 2.10 -11.66 17.76
C ARG A 25 0.92 -10.72 18.02
N THR A 26 0.64 -10.42 19.28
CA THR A 26 -0.42 -9.48 19.70
C THR A 26 -0.05 -8.05 19.32
N ASN A 27 1.22 -7.64 19.49
CA ASN A 27 1.70 -6.32 19.09
C ASN A 27 1.73 -6.14 17.57
N ALA A 28 2.06 -7.18 16.80
CA ALA A 28 1.96 -7.16 15.34
C ALA A 28 0.52 -6.97 14.88
N LEU A 29 -0.46 -7.56 15.57
CA LEU A 29 -1.89 -7.41 15.27
C LEU A 29 -2.46 -6.09 15.84
N ALA A 30 -1.99 -5.59 16.98
CA ALA A 30 -2.44 -4.33 17.57
C ALA A 30 -1.99 -3.10 16.77
N ASN A 31 -0.85 -3.19 16.08
CA ASN A 31 -0.37 -2.12 15.20
C ASN A 31 -1.11 -2.05 13.85
N ILE A 32 -1.96 -3.03 13.54
CA ILE A 32 -2.79 -3.04 12.32
C ILE A 32 -4.13 -2.28 12.53
N ASN A 33 -4.32 -1.60 13.63
CA ASN A 33 -5.60 -0.94 14.00
C ASN A 33 -6.07 0.21 13.07
N SER A 34 -5.39 0.46 11.96
CA SER A 34 -5.74 1.51 10.99
C SER A 34 -5.57 1.07 9.54
N ILE A 35 -5.86 -0.19 9.20
CA ILE A 35 -5.93 -0.60 7.80
C ILE A 35 -7.23 -0.04 7.23
N LYS A 36 -7.13 0.98 6.37
CA LYS A 36 -8.22 1.49 5.54
C LYS A 36 -8.17 0.94 4.13
N ALA A 37 -6.96 0.59 3.67
CA ALA A 37 -6.72 0.02 2.35
C ALA A 37 -7.03 -1.49 2.33
N ASN A 38 -7.62 -1.97 1.25
CA ASN A 38 -7.77 -3.41 1.04
C ASN A 38 -6.38 -4.05 0.88
N PRO A 39 -6.08 -5.16 1.57
CA PRO A 39 -4.86 -5.91 1.33
C PRO A 39 -4.91 -6.59 -0.04
N VAL A 40 -3.73 -6.85 -0.61
CA VAL A 40 -3.59 -7.56 -1.89
C VAL A 40 -2.85 -8.87 -1.65
N ILE A 41 -3.28 -9.92 -2.32
CA ILE A 41 -2.65 -11.24 -2.27
C ILE A 41 -2.08 -11.56 -3.64
N ASP A 42 -0.79 -11.89 -3.68
CA ASP A 42 -0.12 -12.38 -4.87
C ASP A 42 0.95 -13.42 -4.50
N GLY A 43 1.08 -14.47 -5.30
CA GLY A 43 2.13 -15.50 -5.12
C GLY A 43 2.21 -16.12 -3.72
N GLY A 44 1.11 -16.16 -2.95
CA GLY A 44 1.11 -16.69 -1.58
C GLY A 44 1.56 -15.67 -0.52
N THR A 45 1.71 -14.41 -0.89
CA THR A 45 2.04 -13.30 0.02
C THR A 45 0.88 -12.30 0.10
N VAL A 46 0.53 -11.89 1.32
CA VAL A 46 -0.38 -10.77 1.58
C VAL A 46 0.45 -9.50 1.74
N TYR A 47 0.10 -8.47 1.01
CA TYR A 47 0.62 -7.11 1.18
C TYR A 47 -0.48 -6.26 1.82
N ALA A 48 -0.22 -5.75 3.01
CA ALA A 48 -1.15 -4.90 3.75
C ALA A 48 -0.47 -3.59 4.13
N VAL A 49 -1.17 -2.49 3.96
CA VAL A 49 -0.69 -1.17 4.33
C VAL A 49 -1.68 -0.50 5.27
N GLY A 50 -1.16 0.10 6.34
CA GLY A 50 -1.92 0.88 7.29
C GLY A 50 -1.71 2.38 7.10
N HIS A 51 -2.64 3.16 7.63
CA HIS A 51 -2.50 4.62 7.67
C HIS A 51 -1.40 5.07 8.65
N ASN A 52 -1.01 4.22 9.58
CA ASN A 52 -0.02 4.43 10.64
C ASN A 52 1.42 4.12 10.21
N ASP A 53 1.74 4.34 8.94
CA ASP A 53 3.07 4.17 8.35
C ASP A 53 3.64 2.75 8.45
N ILE A 54 2.78 1.74 8.34
CA ILE A 54 3.20 0.34 8.30
C ILE A 54 2.73 -0.33 7.01
N LEU A 55 3.68 -0.79 6.21
CA LEU A 55 3.50 -1.69 5.07
C LEU A 55 4.16 -3.03 5.37
N VAL A 56 3.42 -4.11 5.28
CA VAL A 56 3.92 -5.46 5.59
C VAL A 56 3.67 -6.44 4.45
N ALA A 57 4.58 -7.40 4.30
CA ALA A 57 4.36 -8.63 3.55
C ALA A 57 4.30 -9.81 4.50
N ILE A 58 3.27 -10.63 4.34
CA ILE A 58 2.97 -11.77 5.22
C ILE A 58 2.77 -13.02 4.36
N ASP A 59 3.41 -14.12 4.73
CA ASP A 59 3.15 -15.43 4.13
C ASP A 59 1.73 -15.90 4.48
N VAL A 60 0.89 -16.13 3.46
CA VAL A 60 -0.53 -16.51 3.61
C VAL A 60 -0.69 -17.79 4.41
N ARG A 61 0.20 -18.76 4.20
CA ARG A 61 0.08 -20.11 4.77
C ARG A 61 0.47 -20.15 6.25
N THR A 62 1.50 -19.38 6.63
CA THR A 62 2.08 -19.42 7.99
C THR A 62 1.66 -18.24 8.86
N GLY A 63 1.19 -17.13 8.25
CA GLY A 63 0.96 -15.86 8.93
C GLY A 63 2.25 -15.17 9.37
N THR A 64 3.41 -15.64 8.91
CA THR A 64 4.71 -15.07 9.27
C THR A 64 4.98 -13.82 8.45
N ARG A 65 5.42 -12.76 9.13
CA ARG A 65 5.88 -11.54 8.46
C ARG A 65 7.17 -11.81 7.71
N ILE A 66 7.17 -11.54 6.39
CA ILE A 66 8.33 -11.67 5.50
C ILE A 66 9.20 -10.42 5.64
N TRP A 67 8.59 -9.24 5.48
CA TRP A 67 9.23 -7.96 5.66
C TRP A 67 8.24 -6.87 6.08
N GLU A 68 8.77 -5.75 6.57
CA GLU A 68 8.02 -4.54 6.97
C GLU A 68 8.76 -3.30 6.51
N ARG A 69 8.01 -2.22 6.19
CA ARG A 69 8.53 -0.90 5.82
C ARG A 69 7.69 0.19 6.46
N ASP A 70 8.35 1.29 6.80
CA ASP A 70 7.74 2.51 7.32
C ASP A 70 7.10 3.29 6.17
N ILE A 71 5.97 2.82 5.68
CA ILE A 71 5.19 3.41 4.59
C ILE A 71 3.71 3.32 4.96
N GLY A 72 3.05 4.47 5.02
CA GLY A 72 1.62 4.56 5.27
C GLY A 72 0.84 4.86 3.99
N SER A 73 -0.36 4.27 3.90
CA SER A 73 -1.29 4.52 2.81
C SER A 73 -2.73 4.29 3.26
N THR A 74 -3.65 5.01 2.65
CA THR A 74 -5.09 4.72 2.65
C THR A 74 -5.55 4.07 1.35
N ASN A 75 -4.67 4.00 0.35
CA ASN A 75 -4.93 3.41 -0.95
C ASN A 75 -4.49 1.95 -0.99
N GLN A 76 -5.25 1.13 -1.74
CA GLN A 76 -4.89 -0.26 -1.97
C GLN A 76 -3.56 -0.35 -2.74
N PRO A 77 -2.59 -1.15 -2.29
CA PRO A 77 -1.38 -1.41 -3.05
C PRO A 77 -1.68 -2.14 -4.36
N TRP A 78 -0.82 -1.97 -5.35
CA TRP A 78 -0.92 -2.71 -6.61
C TRP A 78 0.30 -3.61 -6.80
N VAL A 79 0.05 -4.90 -7.02
CA VAL A 79 1.11 -5.87 -7.30
C VAL A 79 1.10 -6.21 -8.78
N ALA A 80 2.28 -6.19 -9.41
CA ALA A 80 2.44 -6.63 -10.79
C ALA A 80 3.80 -7.31 -10.98
N GLY A 81 3.79 -8.61 -11.21
CA GLY A 81 4.99 -9.42 -11.31
C GLY A 81 5.85 -9.32 -10.05
N ARG A 82 7.06 -8.80 -10.17
CA ARG A 82 7.98 -8.64 -9.03
C ARG A 82 7.90 -7.29 -8.33
N MET A 83 6.96 -6.44 -8.73
CA MET A 83 6.85 -5.07 -8.23
C MET A 83 5.59 -4.88 -7.40
N LEU A 84 5.74 -4.12 -6.33
CA LEU A 84 4.66 -3.61 -5.49
C LEU A 84 4.65 -2.08 -5.60
N PHE A 85 3.50 -1.50 -5.93
CA PHE A 85 3.32 -0.06 -6.03
C PHE A 85 2.40 0.43 -4.92
N VAL A 86 2.81 1.48 -4.24
CA VAL A 86 2.09 2.07 -3.11
C VAL A 86 2.01 3.58 -3.27
N LEU A 87 0.81 4.11 -3.14
CA LEU A 87 0.57 5.56 -3.09
C LEU A 87 0.50 5.99 -1.64
N THR A 88 1.51 6.72 -1.17
CA THR A 88 1.71 7.01 0.25
C THR A 88 0.84 8.17 0.76
N ASN A 89 0.66 8.25 2.09
CA ASN A 89 0.02 9.39 2.75
C ASN A 89 0.77 10.72 2.54
N THR A 90 2.04 10.65 2.14
CA THR A 90 2.88 11.82 1.83
C THR A 90 2.85 12.19 0.34
N ASN A 91 1.90 11.64 -0.43
CA ASN A 91 1.71 11.88 -1.86
C ASN A 91 2.90 11.43 -2.73
N ASP A 92 3.60 10.39 -2.32
CA ASP A 92 4.63 9.74 -3.10
C ASP A 92 4.08 8.45 -3.70
N LEU A 93 4.31 8.23 -4.98
CA LEU A 93 4.15 6.93 -5.59
C LEU A 93 5.47 6.17 -5.46
N VAL A 94 5.45 5.06 -4.74
CA VAL A 94 6.63 4.26 -4.43
C VAL A 94 6.53 2.90 -5.09
N ALA A 95 7.62 2.46 -5.73
CA ALA A 95 7.76 1.11 -6.22
C ALA A 95 8.77 0.34 -5.37
N LEU A 96 8.37 -0.85 -4.96
CA LEU A 96 9.21 -1.76 -4.19
C LEU A 96 9.33 -3.11 -4.90
N GLU A 97 10.43 -3.82 -4.64
CA GLU A 97 10.51 -5.24 -4.93
C GLU A 97 9.53 -5.98 -4.00
N ALA A 98 8.58 -6.72 -4.55
CA ALA A 98 7.54 -7.39 -3.78
C ALA A 98 8.11 -8.43 -2.80
N GLU A 99 9.16 -9.14 -3.18
CA GLU A 99 9.79 -10.19 -2.38
C GLU A 99 10.58 -9.65 -1.18
N SER A 100 11.29 -8.53 -1.36
CA SER A 100 12.23 -7.99 -0.36
C SER A 100 11.74 -6.71 0.33
N GLY A 101 10.74 -6.04 -0.25
CA GLY A 101 10.29 -4.71 0.17
C GLY A 101 11.35 -3.61 -0.06
N LYS A 102 12.37 -3.85 -0.89
CA LYS A 102 13.37 -2.85 -1.23
C LYS A 102 12.76 -1.80 -2.15
N ILE A 103 12.91 -0.53 -1.80
CA ILE A 103 12.45 0.58 -2.64
C ILE A 103 13.33 0.65 -3.90
N VAL A 104 12.68 0.65 -5.06
CA VAL A 104 13.32 0.77 -6.37
C VAL A 104 13.33 2.22 -6.83
N TRP A 105 12.19 2.89 -6.72
CA TRP A 105 12.04 4.30 -6.99
C TRP A 105 10.89 4.91 -6.17
N SER A 106 10.94 6.22 -6.00
CA SER A 106 9.87 7.03 -5.40
C SER A 106 9.69 8.30 -6.20
N THR A 107 8.44 8.68 -6.46
CA THR A 107 8.10 9.87 -7.23
C THR A 107 7.00 10.65 -6.53
N LYS A 108 7.26 11.93 -6.27
CA LYS A 108 6.27 12.87 -5.74
C LYS A 108 5.20 13.13 -6.80
N ILE A 109 3.94 12.90 -6.46
CA ILE A 109 2.83 13.26 -7.34
C ILE A 109 2.47 14.73 -7.11
N PRO A 110 2.45 15.56 -8.16
CA PRO A 110 2.02 16.96 -8.05
C PRO A 110 0.54 17.03 -7.66
N LEU A 111 0.23 17.86 -6.68
CA LEU A 111 -1.16 18.01 -6.21
C LEU A 111 -1.96 19.05 -7.01
N GLY A 112 -1.31 19.78 -7.92
CA GLY A 112 -1.89 20.91 -8.61
C GLY A 112 -1.94 22.15 -7.70
N THR A 113 -2.49 23.23 -8.21
CA THR A 113 -2.80 24.42 -7.41
C THR A 113 -4.16 24.15 -6.77
N ALA A 114 -4.16 23.62 -5.54
CA ALA A 114 -5.39 23.56 -4.77
C ALA A 114 -5.93 25.00 -4.64
N SER A 115 -7.18 25.22 -5.02
CA SER A 115 -7.94 26.39 -4.60
C SER A 115 -7.82 26.51 -3.08
N ASP A 116 -7.93 27.70 -2.53
CA ASP A 116 -7.74 28.11 -1.13
C ASP A 116 -8.50 27.28 -0.05
N ASP A 117 -9.12 26.16 -0.42
CA ASP A 117 -9.75 25.22 0.50
C ASP A 117 -8.70 24.43 1.26
N LYS A 118 -8.71 24.63 2.57
CA LYS A 118 -7.83 24.01 3.58
C LYS A 118 -8.03 22.48 3.73
N ALA A 119 -8.85 21.84 2.91
CA ALA A 119 -8.96 20.39 2.81
C ALA A 119 -7.76 19.86 2.03
N GLY A 120 -7.01 18.93 2.60
CA GLY A 120 -5.86 18.32 1.93
C GLY A 120 -6.28 17.65 0.63
N VAL A 121 -5.42 17.67 -0.39
CA VAL A 121 -5.65 16.95 -1.64
C VAL A 121 -5.46 15.45 -1.39
N PHE A 122 -6.46 14.66 -1.76
CA PHE A 122 -6.42 13.20 -1.70
C PHE A 122 -5.98 12.63 -3.05
N LEU A 123 -5.23 11.54 -2.98
CA LEU A 123 -4.82 10.78 -4.15
C LEU A 123 -5.57 9.45 -4.18
N SER A 124 -5.91 8.98 -5.36
CA SER A 124 -6.56 7.70 -5.60
C SER A 124 -5.78 6.86 -6.63
N GLY A 125 -5.71 5.56 -6.41
CA GLY A 125 -4.88 4.61 -7.14
C GLY A 125 -3.82 3.97 -6.23
N PRO A 126 -2.69 3.46 -6.76
CA PRO A 126 -2.36 3.36 -8.18
C PRO A 126 -3.10 2.20 -8.88
N VAL A 127 -3.38 2.34 -10.15
CA VAL A 127 -3.90 1.26 -11.01
C VAL A 127 -2.94 1.07 -12.17
N LEU A 128 -2.46 -0.16 -12.41
CA LEU A 128 -1.60 -0.45 -13.56
C LEU A 128 -2.46 -0.86 -14.75
N ALA A 129 -2.33 -0.10 -15.84
CA ALA A 129 -2.97 -0.39 -17.11
C ALA A 129 -2.05 0.01 -18.26
N ASP A 130 -1.97 -0.82 -19.30
CA ASP A 130 -1.20 -0.57 -20.51
C ASP A 130 0.22 -0.01 -20.22
N ASN A 131 0.98 -0.68 -19.34
CA ASN A 131 2.31 -0.27 -18.89
C ASN A 131 2.37 1.14 -18.25
N ARG A 132 1.29 1.63 -17.67
CA ARG A 132 1.20 2.91 -16.99
C ARG A 132 0.54 2.75 -15.63
N LEU A 133 1.10 3.38 -14.62
CA LEU A 133 0.45 3.55 -13.33
C LEU A 133 -0.42 4.80 -13.38
N LEU A 134 -1.71 4.61 -13.17
CA LEU A 134 -2.69 5.69 -13.16
C LEU A 134 -2.91 6.14 -11.72
N VAL A 135 -2.82 7.43 -11.49
CA VAL A 135 -3.07 8.08 -10.20
C VAL A 135 -3.94 9.31 -10.46
N ALA A 136 -5.02 9.45 -9.71
CA ALA A 136 -5.88 10.63 -9.79
C ALA A 136 -5.85 11.43 -8.49
N THR A 137 -6.28 12.68 -8.54
CA THR A 137 -6.31 13.61 -7.40
C THR A 137 -7.69 14.20 -7.19
N SER A 138 -8.02 14.52 -5.95
CA SER A 138 -9.25 15.27 -5.63
C SER A 138 -9.19 16.73 -6.08
N SER A 139 -8.05 17.20 -6.61
CA SER A 139 -7.89 18.53 -7.23
C SER A 139 -8.08 18.53 -8.75
N GLY A 140 -8.60 17.43 -9.34
CA GLY A 140 -8.94 17.39 -10.77
C GLY A 140 -7.76 17.10 -11.69
N TYR A 141 -6.78 16.29 -11.27
CA TYR A 141 -5.70 15.84 -12.14
C TYR A 141 -5.67 14.31 -12.17
N ALA A 142 -5.34 13.75 -13.33
CA ALA A 142 -4.99 12.34 -13.46
C ALA A 142 -3.63 12.21 -14.17
N PHE A 143 -2.74 11.41 -13.57
CA PHE A 143 -1.36 11.21 -14.01
C PHE A 143 -1.16 9.79 -14.51
N ALA A 144 -0.39 9.66 -15.59
CA ALA A 144 0.17 8.41 -16.04
C ALA A 144 1.66 8.37 -15.72
N VAL A 145 2.10 7.38 -14.96
CA VAL A 145 3.47 7.23 -14.46
C VAL A 145 4.08 5.93 -14.98
N SER A 146 5.33 5.97 -15.39
CA SER A 146 6.06 4.76 -15.81
C SER A 146 6.27 3.80 -14.62
N PRO A 147 5.82 2.55 -14.69
CA PRO A 147 6.04 1.58 -13.62
C PRO A 147 7.51 1.19 -13.46
N TYR A 148 8.33 1.42 -14.49
CA TYR A 148 9.74 1.04 -14.50
C TYR A 148 10.66 2.09 -13.89
N THR A 149 10.31 3.38 -14.08
CA THR A 149 11.21 4.50 -13.71
C THR A 149 10.60 5.50 -12.75
N GLY A 150 9.29 5.41 -12.49
CA GLY A 150 8.56 6.40 -11.72
C GLY A 150 8.36 7.75 -12.43
N ARG A 151 8.83 7.89 -13.68
CA ARG A 151 8.69 9.14 -14.41
C ARG A 151 7.23 9.41 -14.77
N ILE A 152 6.71 10.61 -14.48
CA ILE A 152 5.43 11.08 -14.98
C ILE A 152 5.53 11.20 -16.50
N MET A 153 4.69 10.45 -17.23
CA MET A 153 4.66 10.38 -18.69
C MET A 153 3.70 11.40 -19.27
N SER A 154 2.53 11.53 -18.67
CA SER A 154 1.50 12.48 -19.08
C SER A 154 0.56 12.77 -17.91
N PHE A 155 -0.23 13.81 -18.07
CA PHE A 155 -1.35 14.10 -17.18
C PHE A 155 -2.51 14.70 -17.97
N VAL A 156 -3.70 14.64 -17.40
CA VAL A 156 -4.90 15.33 -17.88
C VAL A 156 -5.50 16.12 -16.74
N THR A 157 -6.15 17.24 -17.09
CA THR A 157 -6.99 18.00 -16.17
C THR A 157 -8.44 17.57 -16.35
N LEU A 158 -9.14 17.44 -15.25
CA LEU A 158 -10.54 17.08 -15.17
C LEU A 158 -11.30 18.32 -14.64
N ASP A 159 -12.57 18.42 -14.97
CA ASP A 159 -13.41 19.52 -14.52
C ASP A 159 -13.71 19.45 -13.01
N ASP A 160 -13.60 18.23 -12.42
CA ASP A 160 -13.78 18.01 -11.00
C ASP A 160 -12.80 16.95 -10.46
N GLY A 161 -12.70 16.84 -9.12
CA GLY A 161 -11.81 15.94 -8.40
C GLY A 161 -12.19 14.48 -8.54
N VAL A 162 -11.20 13.59 -8.31
CA VAL A 162 -11.38 12.13 -8.30
C VAL A 162 -10.85 11.57 -6.98
N GLU A 163 -11.73 10.94 -6.20
CA GLU A 163 -11.38 10.31 -4.92
C GLU A 163 -11.48 8.77 -4.97
N ILE A 164 -12.08 8.23 -6.03
CA ILE A 164 -12.22 6.79 -6.25
C ILE A 164 -11.13 6.34 -7.22
N SER A 165 -10.50 5.19 -6.91
CA SER A 165 -9.47 4.63 -7.80
C SER A 165 -9.99 4.41 -9.21
N PRO A 166 -9.20 4.74 -10.25
CA PRO A 166 -9.56 4.48 -11.64
C PRO A 166 -9.91 3.00 -11.85
N VAL A 167 -10.84 2.74 -12.75
CA VAL A 167 -11.17 1.38 -13.20
C VAL A 167 -10.73 1.23 -14.65
N VAL A 168 -10.12 0.09 -14.97
CA VAL A 168 -9.70 -0.20 -16.35
C VAL A 168 -10.32 -1.50 -16.82
N ALA A 169 -10.98 -1.44 -17.96
CA ALA A 169 -11.57 -2.59 -18.63
C ALA A 169 -11.44 -2.41 -20.15
N ASP A 170 -11.07 -3.47 -20.86
CA ASP A 170 -10.95 -3.51 -22.33
C ASP A 170 -10.13 -2.35 -22.94
N GLY A 171 -9.05 -1.94 -22.24
CA GLY A 171 -8.20 -0.82 -22.67
C GLY A 171 -8.84 0.56 -22.49
N ILE A 172 -9.96 0.65 -21.79
CA ILE A 172 -10.63 1.90 -21.44
C ILE A 172 -10.39 2.17 -19.96
N THR A 173 -9.87 3.36 -19.64
CA THR A 173 -9.77 3.87 -18.28
C THR A 173 -11.00 4.68 -17.95
N ILE A 174 -11.68 4.34 -16.86
CA ILE A 174 -12.85 5.04 -16.37
C ILE A 174 -12.48 5.74 -15.06
N LEU A 175 -12.71 7.04 -15.02
CA LEU A 175 -12.60 7.89 -13.83
C LEU A 175 -14.02 8.30 -13.40
N THR A 176 -14.28 8.22 -12.10
CA THR A 176 -15.51 8.74 -11.51
C THR A 176 -15.18 10.01 -10.74
N THR A 177 -15.76 11.13 -11.13
CA THR A 177 -15.56 12.41 -10.47
C THR A 177 -16.42 12.55 -9.21
N ASN A 178 -16.13 13.55 -8.39
CA ASN A 178 -16.91 13.82 -7.17
C ASN A 178 -18.34 14.30 -7.49
N ASP A 179 -18.55 14.90 -8.66
CA ASP A 179 -19.86 15.27 -9.19
C ASP A 179 -20.63 14.09 -9.82
N ALA A 180 -20.11 12.86 -9.65
CA ALA A 180 -20.66 11.60 -10.16
C ALA A 180 -20.63 11.47 -11.70
N ASP A 181 -19.79 12.21 -12.39
CA ASP A 181 -19.55 12.02 -13.81
C ASP A 181 -18.60 10.83 -14.06
N LEU A 182 -18.88 10.11 -15.15
CA LEU A 182 -18.03 9.03 -15.64
C LEU A 182 -17.26 9.50 -16.88
N ILE A 183 -15.96 9.61 -16.75
CA ILE A 183 -15.07 10.03 -17.83
C ILE A 183 -14.29 8.81 -18.32
N ALA A 184 -14.37 8.51 -19.62
CA ALA A 184 -13.69 7.39 -20.24
C ALA A 184 -12.56 7.86 -21.16
N TYR A 185 -11.37 7.27 -20.99
CA TYR A 185 -10.20 7.46 -21.83
C TYR A 185 -9.78 6.14 -22.47
N LYS A 186 -9.38 6.18 -23.74
CA LYS A 186 -8.88 5.03 -24.47
C LYS A 186 -7.43 5.24 -24.88
#